data_a60b8a6be49966b7337baff25454d213
#
_entry.id   a60b8a6be49966b7337baff25454d213
#
_cell.length_a   1.000
_cell.length_b   1.000
_cell.length_c   1.000
_cell.angle_alpha   90.00
_cell.angle_beta   90.00
_cell.angle_gamma   90.00
#
_symmetry.space_group_name_H-M   'P 1'
#
loop_
_entity.id
_entity.type
_entity.pdbx_description
1 polymer ?
#
loop_
_entity_poly.entity_id
_entity_poly.type
_entity_poly.pdbx_seq_one_letter_code
_entity_poly.pdbx_strand_id
1 'polypeptide(L)'
;DFVGFVSTAVKSVRRKVTVYVDTLGTKTVGSVQTVGTDDTVGSMGIITMTFGITIDTTNNRVVPTVTVGGTDYPEIHVQALITSRYSRKS
;
A
#
# COMPACT_ATOMS: atom_id res chain seq x y z
N ASP A 1 5.65 2.16 1.29
CA ASP A 1 6.33 0.89 1.57
C ASP A 1 5.54 0.10 2.60
N PHE A 2 5.36 -1.17 2.33
CA PHE A 2 4.64 -2.07 3.21
C PHE A 2 5.53 -3.23 3.59
N VAL A 3 5.44 -3.66 4.84
CA VAL A 3 6.11 -4.87 5.31
C VAL A 3 5.09 -5.68 6.10
N GLY A 4 4.87 -6.91 5.68
CA GLY A 4 3.97 -7.83 6.37
C GLY A 4 4.73 -9.02 6.91
N PHE A 5 4.41 -9.43 8.13
CA PHE A 5 5.08 -10.53 8.82
C PHE A 5 4.08 -11.61 9.19
N VAL A 6 4.47 -12.83 8.98
CA VAL A 6 3.90 -14.00 9.66
C VAL A 6 5.03 -14.74 10.34
N SER A 7 4.72 -15.78 11.12
CA SER A 7 5.75 -16.48 11.91
C SER A 7 6.86 -17.09 11.07
N THR A 8 6.61 -17.36 9.79
CA THR A 8 7.55 -18.07 8.90
C THR A 8 8.03 -17.25 7.72
N ALA A 9 7.58 -16.00 7.59
CA ALA A 9 7.91 -15.22 6.40
C ALA A 9 7.74 -13.72 6.61
N VAL A 10 8.42 -12.97 5.75
CA VAL A 10 8.32 -11.51 5.66
C VAL A 10 8.06 -11.16 4.20
N LYS A 11 7.07 -10.30 3.96
CA LYS A 11 6.79 -9.77 2.62
C LYS A 11 6.97 -8.27 2.60
N SER A 12 7.72 -7.78 1.63
CA SER A 12 8.00 -6.37 1.43
C SER A 12 7.52 -5.94 0.05
N VAL A 13 6.75 -4.87 0.00
CA VAL A 13 6.24 -4.34 -1.27
C VAL A 13 6.32 -2.82 -1.27
N ARG A 14 6.41 -2.25 -2.48
CA ARG A 14 6.38 -0.80 -2.69
C ARG A 14 5.30 -0.49 -3.71
N ARG A 15 4.45 0.47 -3.36
CA ARG A 15 3.36 0.92 -4.23
C ARG A 15 3.42 2.43 -4.36
N LYS A 16 3.02 2.91 -5.53
CA LYS A 16 3.01 4.33 -5.85
C LYS A 16 1.68 4.69 -6.49
N VAL A 17 1.15 5.83 -6.13
CA VAL A 17 -0.01 6.40 -6.79
C VAL A 17 0.27 7.89 -7.08
N THR A 18 -0.18 8.36 -8.23
CA THR A 18 -0.06 9.76 -8.61
C THR A 18 -1.43 10.41 -8.56
N VAL A 19 -1.50 11.57 -7.93
CA VAL A 19 -2.75 12.32 -7.78
C VAL A 19 -2.53 13.70 -8.37
N TYR A 20 -3.45 14.11 -9.22
CA TYR A 20 -3.50 15.46 -9.76
C TYR A 20 -4.65 16.23 -9.12
N VAL A 21 -4.37 17.43 -8.67
CA VAL A 21 -5.39 18.33 -8.09
C VAL A 21 -5.43 19.57 -8.97
N ASP A 22 -6.61 19.87 -9.52
CA ASP A 22 -6.76 21.05 -10.37
C ASP A 22 -6.98 22.32 -9.52
N THR A 23 -7.15 23.44 -10.21
CA THR A 23 -7.31 24.74 -9.54
C THR A 23 -8.63 24.86 -8.78
N LEU A 24 -9.59 23.99 -9.06
CA LEU A 24 -10.89 23.96 -8.38
C LEU A 24 -10.91 22.98 -7.22
N GLY A 25 -9.80 22.29 -6.96
CA GLY A 25 -9.71 21.30 -5.91
C GLY A 25 -10.17 19.91 -6.31
N THR A 26 -10.53 19.70 -7.58
CA THR A 26 -10.91 18.38 -8.08
C THR A 26 -9.68 17.49 -8.18
N LYS A 27 -9.78 16.28 -7.63
CA LYS A 27 -8.69 15.32 -7.63
C LYS A 27 -8.90 14.25 -8.67
N THR A 28 -7.85 13.99 -9.42
CA THR A 28 -7.80 12.87 -10.36
C THR A 28 -6.72 11.91 -9.89
N VAL A 29 -7.09 10.66 -9.65
CA VAL A 29 -6.21 9.66 -9.08
C VAL A 29 -5.81 8.67 -10.17
N GLY A 30 -4.51 8.48 -10.33
CA GLY A 30 -4.00 7.47 -11.24
C GLY A 30 -4.14 6.06 -10.67
N SER A 31 -3.68 5.08 -11.42
CA SER A 31 -3.67 3.70 -10.95
C SER A 31 -2.51 3.48 -9.97
N VAL A 32 -2.71 2.55 -9.05
CA VAL A 32 -1.65 2.13 -8.14
C VAL A 32 -0.63 1.30 -8.91
N GLN A 33 0.63 1.67 -8.77
CA GLN A 33 1.73 1.03 -9.51
C GLN A 33 2.68 0.34 -8.54
N THR A 34 3.24 -0.77 -8.98
CA THR A 34 4.31 -1.46 -8.26
C THR A 34 5.63 -0.76 -8.56
N VAL A 35 6.38 -0.44 -7.52
CA VAL A 35 7.72 0.13 -7.64
C VAL A 35 8.73 -0.97 -7.33
N GLY A 36 9.55 -1.31 -8.32
CA GLY A 36 10.49 -2.40 -8.18
C GLY A 36 9.79 -3.76 -8.19
N THR A 37 10.30 -4.68 -7.41
CA THR A 37 9.79 -6.05 -7.32
C THR A 37 9.34 -6.34 -5.89
N ASP A 38 8.17 -6.95 -5.74
CA ASP A 38 7.74 -7.46 -4.43
C ASP A 38 8.69 -8.56 -3.99
N ASP A 39 9.02 -8.57 -2.70
CA ASP A 39 9.97 -9.53 -2.15
C ASP A 39 9.33 -10.30 -1.00
N THR A 40 9.54 -11.60 -0.98
CA THR A 40 9.08 -12.46 0.08
C THR A 40 10.23 -13.36 0.52
N VAL A 41 10.57 -13.30 1.80
CA VAL A 41 11.58 -14.13 2.41
C VAL A 41 10.90 -15.13 3.34
N GLY A 42 11.17 -16.41 3.13
CA GLY A 42 10.50 -17.47 3.86
C GLY A 42 9.27 -17.97 3.14
N SER A 43 8.40 -18.68 3.85
CA SER A 43 7.19 -19.26 3.27
C SER A 43 5.95 -18.67 3.91
N MET A 44 5.11 -18.05 3.10
CA MET A 44 3.78 -17.57 3.54
C MET A 44 2.77 -18.73 3.69
N GLY A 45 3.08 -19.90 3.14
CA GLY A 45 2.14 -21.02 3.16
C GLY A 45 0.87 -20.68 2.39
N ILE A 46 -0.28 -20.87 3.03
CA ILE A 46 -1.58 -20.56 2.45
C ILE A 46 -2.00 -19.09 2.68
N ILE A 47 -1.20 -18.32 3.40
CA ILE A 47 -1.52 -16.93 3.73
C ILE A 47 -1.13 -16.05 2.55
N THR A 48 -2.04 -15.18 2.15
CA THR A 48 -1.79 -14.17 1.12
C THR A 48 -1.97 -12.79 1.71
N MET A 49 -1.10 -11.88 1.34
CA MET A 49 -1.21 -10.47 1.69
C MET A 49 -1.17 -9.64 0.42
N THR A 50 -2.19 -8.83 0.20
CA THR A 50 -2.24 -7.92 -0.93
C THR A 50 -2.26 -6.50 -0.40
N PHE A 51 -1.32 -5.69 -0.85
CA PHE A 51 -1.16 -4.31 -0.41
C PHE A 51 -1.62 -3.36 -1.50
N GLY A 52 -2.30 -2.31 -1.11
CA GLY A 52 -2.77 -1.29 -2.03
C GLY A 52 -2.87 0.07 -1.38
N ILE A 53 -3.29 1.03 -2.17
CA ILE A 53 -3.47 2.41 -1.71
C ILE A 53 -4.82 2.88 -2.24
N THR A 54 -5.62 3.48 -1.37
CA THR A 54 -6.82 4.20 -1.77
C THR A 54 -6.70 5.66 -1.38
N ILE A 55 -7.40 6.51 -2.12
CA ILE A 55 -7.44 7.93 -1.83
C ILE A 55 -8.85 8.27 -1.36
N ASP A 56 -8.95 8.78 -0.15
CA ASP A 56 -10.20 9.31 0.38
C ASP A 56 -10.30 10.77 -0.02
N THR A 57 -11.02 11.06 -1.09
CA THR A 57 -11.15 12.40 -1.63
C THR A 57 -12.03 13.30 -0.77
N THR A 58 -12.90 12.72 0.04
CA THR A 58 -13.75 13.48 0.96
C THR A 58 -12.94 14.10 2.09
N ASN A 59 -11.99 13.35 2.64
CA ASN A 59 -11.18 13.78 3.78
C ASN A 59 -9.73 14.09 3.39
N ASN A 60 -9.41 14.08 2.10
CA ASN A 60 -8.07 14.36 1.57
C ASN A 60 -6.99 13.49 2.20
N ARG A 61 -7.24 12.17 2.26
CA ARG A 61 -6.33 11.22 2.87
C ARG A 61 -5.86 10.16 1.89
N VAL A 62 -4.62 9.74 2.08
CA VAL A 62 -4.09 8.54 1.46
C VAL A 62 -4.22 7.40 2.46
N VAL A 63 -4.89 6.33 2.06
CA VAL A 63 -5.19 5.21 2.96
C VAL A 63 -4.46 3.98 2.43
N PRO A 64 -3.42 3.50 3.12
CA PRO A 64 -2.82 2.21 2.80
C PRO A 64 -3.78 1.09 3.18
N THR A 65 -3.86 0.07 2.34
CA THR A 65 -4.76 -1.04 2.55
C THR A 65 -4.01 -2.35 2.51
N VAL A 66 -4.44 -3.31 3.30
CA VAL A 66 -3.95 -4.67 3.24
C VAL A 66 -5.14 -5.62 3.24
N THR A 67 -5.10 -6.59 2.33
CA THR A 67 -6.07 -7.67 2.29
C THR A 67 -5.35 -8.96 2.60
N VAL A 68 -5.82 -9.69 3.61
CA VAL A 68 -5.23 -10.94 4.03
C VAL A 68 -6.19 -12.06 3.69
N GLY A 69 -5.70 -13.05 2.96
CA GLY A 69 -6.43 -14.27 2.63
C GLY A 69 -5.78 -15.49 3.26
N GLY A 70 -6.51 -16.60 3.25
CA GLY A 70 -6.06 -17.86 3.83
C GLY A 70 -6.90 -18.27 5.01
N THR A 71 -6.61 -19.46 5.56
CA THR A 71 -7.32 -20.01 6.72
C THR A 71 -6.28 -20.36 7.79
N ASP A 72 -6.72 -20.35 9.06
CA ASP A 72 -5.90 -20.75 10.21
C ASP A 72 -4.55 -20.04 10.27
N TYR A 73 -4.53 -18.76 9.93
CA TYR A 73 -3.29 -18.01 10.01
C TYR A 73 -3.03 -17.59 11.46
N PRO A 74 -1.75 -17.68 11.86
CA PRO A 74 -1.33 -17.18 13.15
C PRO A 74 -1.31 -15.65 13.15
N GLU A 75 -0.74 -15.07 14.15
CA GLU A 75 -0.58 -13.63 14.28
C GLU A 75 0.07 -13.03 13.04
N ILE A 76 -0.53 -11.94 12.51
CA ILE A 76 -0.05 -11.21 11.35
C ILE A 76 0.25 -9.77 11.78
N HIS A 77 1.44 -9.30 11.42
CA HIS A 77 1.84 -7.93 11.68
C HIS A 77 2.08 -7.22 10.35
N VAL A 78 1.56 -6.00 10.22
CA VAL A 78 1.74 -5.19 9.02
C VAL A 78 2.19 -3.80 9.43
N GLN A 79 3.20 -3.30 8.72
CA GLN A 79 3.68 -1.93 8.86
C GLN A 79 3.61 -1.24 7.51
N ALA A 80 3.26 0.04 7.52
CA ALA A 80 3.23 0.86 6.32
C ALA A 80 3.96 2.16 6.58
N LEU A 81 4.86 2.52 5.67
CA LEU A 81 5.53 3.82 5.67
C LEU A 81 5.05 4.58 4.45
N ILE A 82 4.48 5.75 4.67
CA ILE A 82 3.97 6.59 3.60
C ILE A 82 4.88 7.79 3.43
N THR A 83 5.39 7.97 2.22
CA THR A 83 6.16 9.13 1.84
C THR A 83 5.36 9.91 0.81
N SER A 84 5.07 11.17 1.10
CA SER A 84 4.35 12.04 0.20
C SER A 84 5.29 13.06 -0.42
N ARG A 85 5.12 13.27 -1.71
CA ARG A 85 5.77 14.36 -2.43
C ARG A 85 4.72 15.13 -3.18
N TYR A 86 4.74 16.43 -3.08
CA TYR A 86 3.92 17.24 -3.95
C TYR A 86 4.64 18.50 -4.36
N SER A 87 4.33 18.95 -5.58
CA SER A 87 4.79 20.23 -6.08
C SER A 87 3.62 21.20 -6.10
N ARG A 88 3.90 22.39 -5.61
CA ARG A 88 2.91 23.44 -5.62
C ARG A 88 3.42 24.57 -6.47
N LYS A 89 2.59 24.98 -7.43
CA LYS A 89 2.88 26.16 -8.23
C LYS A 89 2.38 27.38 -7.47
N SER A 90 3.28 28.26 -7.20
CA SER A 90 2.95 29.53 -6.56
C SER A 90 2.57 30.59 -7.60
#